data_241d40fc398096f8e33a02f0b411bf32
#
_entry.id   241d40fc398096f8e33a02f0b411bf32
#
_cell.length_a   1.000
_cell.length_b   1.000
_cell.length_c   1.000
_cell.angle_alpha   90.00
_cell.angle_beta   90.00
_cell.angle_gamma   90.00
#
_symmetry.space_group_name_H-M   'P 1'
#
loop_
_entity.id
_entity.type
_entity.pdbx_description
1 polymer ?
#
loop_
_entity_poly.entity_id
_entity_poly.type
_entity_poly.pdbx_seq_one_letter_code
_entity_poly.pdbx_strand_id
1 'polypeptide(L)'
;MNQKHIHILGICGTFMGGVAMIARELGYKVTGSDTNVYPPMSTFLETQGIEIIPNYDVDQLQPAPDLVVIGNAMSRGNPCVEYVLNNQLHYTSGPQWLHDHLLKDRWVLAVSGTHGKTTTTGMLAWILDQNQIDTGFLIGGVAGNFGISARVGSSKFFVIEADEYDSAFFDKRSKFVHYSPRTLIINNIEFDHADIFEDLHAIQRQFHHLIRTIPSEGRILAANDDKNAQDTLKMGTYSEVQAIGKGKEWFAKPLNADCSQFEVYHFGEKAGEVHWNIIGRHNMHNALMAIAASQHAGVSVEGACKALRTFINANRRLEVKGEVNGITVYDDFAHHPTAIEATIDALRGKIGKNARIIAVLEPRSNTMKMGVHKDDIAPSLHDAQAVFIYQPDTIPWKVSQITDALTQPAKWSASIDELVKMIAQEAKSGDHILVMSNGAFGGIHHKLIEKLNG
;
A
#
# COMPACT_ATOMS: atom_id res chain seq x y z
N MET A 1 -25.34 29.95 1.05
CA MET A 1 -25.28 28.98 2.17
C MET A 1 -23.88 29.04 2.72
N ASN A 2 -23.69 29.09 4.05
CA ASN A 2 -22.34 29.02 4.63
C ASN A 2 -21.74 27.68 4.29
N GLN A 3 -20.51 27.68 3.83
CA GLN A 3 -19.72 26.48 3.55
C GLN A 3 -19.50 25.70 4.87
N LYS A 4 -19.88 24.41 4.91
CA LYS A 4 -19.66 23.58 6.10
C LYS A 4 -18.17 23.41 6.36
N HIS A 5 -17.78 23.55 7.62
CA HIS A 5 -16.39 23.43 8.06
C HIS A 5 -16.14 22.07 8.73
N ILE A 6 -15.18 21.33 8.23
CA ILE A 6 -14.67 20.13 8.89
C ILE A 6 -13.23 20.34 9.35
N HIS A 7 -12.90 19.83 10.53
CA HIS A 7 -11.54 19.82 11.07
C HIS A 7 -11.06 18.37 11.21
N ILE A 8 -9.88 18.07 10.70
CA ILE A 8 -9.35 16.69 10.64
C ILE A 8 -8.17 16.54 11.59
N LEU A 9 -8.30 15.68 12.61
CA LEU A 9 -7.20 15.32 13.53
C LEU A 9 -6.39 14.17 12.94
N GLY A 10 -5.07 14.37 12.80
CA GLY A 10 -4.15 13.42 12.14
C GLY A 10 -4.18 13.53 10.62
N ILE A 11 -4.31 14.75 10.09
CA ILE A 11 -4.53 15.05 8.67
C ILE A 11 -3.37 14.62 7.76
N CYS A 12 -2.14 14.56 8.25
CA CYS A 12 -0.96 14.20 7.46
C CYS A 12 -0.80 12.69 7.21
N GLY A 13 -1.63 11.84 7.82
CA GLY A 13 -1.71 10.43 7.45
C GLY A 13 -2.22 10.27 6.01
N THR A 14 -1.67 9.32 5.23
CA THR A 14 -1.98 9.15 3.81
C THR A 14 -3.49 9.01 3.55
N PHE A 15 -4.18 8.19 4.32
CA PHE A 15 -5.64 8.03 4.22
C PHE A 15 -6.37 9.31 4.59
N MET A 16 -6.02 9.94 5.70
CA MET A 16 -6.70 11.15 6.20
C MET A 16 -6.45 12.36 5.29
N GLY A 17 -5.25 12.48 4.71
CA GLY A 17 -4.96 13.47 3.68
C GLY A 17 -5.82 13.27 2.43
N GLY A 18 -6.03 12.03 2.00
CA GLY A 18 -6.97 11.72 0.92
C GLY A 18 -8.42 12.08 1.25
N VAL A 19 -8.87 11.83 2.48
CA VAL A 19 -10.19 12.27 2.97
C VAL A 19 -10.31 13.80 2.94
N ALA A 20 -9.25 14.53 3.34
CA ALA A 20 -9.20 15.99 3.30
C ALA A 20 -9.38 16.54 1.88
N MET A 21 -8.70 15.93 0.90
CA MET A 21 -8.83 16.31 -0.51
C MET A 21 -10.24 16.08 -1.04
N ILE A 22 -10.80 14.90 -0.78
CA ILE A 22 -12.17 14.55 -1.18
C ILE A 22 -13.16 15.54 -0.55
N ALA A 23 -13.01 15.85 0.74
CA ALA A 23 -13.89 16.79 1.42
C ALA A 23 -13.82 18.19 0.79
N ARG A 24 -12.63 18.67 0.45
CA ARG A 24 -12.46 19.95 -0.24
C ARG A 24 -13.11 19.94 -1.63
N GLU A 25 -12.92 18.88 -2.41
CA GLU A 25 -13.53 18.72 -3.75
C GLU A 25 -15.08 18.67 -3.66
N LEU A 26 -15.62 18.11 -2.57
CA LEU A 26 -17.07 18.14 -2.26
C LEU A 26 -17.56 19.50 -1.74
N GLY A 27 -16.70 20.52 -1.64
CA GLY A 27 -17.06 21.87 -1.30
C GLY A 27 -17.03 22.21 0.20
N TYR A 28 -16.42 21.37 1.06
CA TYR A 28 -16.21 21.69 2.47
C TYR A 28 -15.05 22.70 2.65
N LYS A 29 -15.14 23.54 3.66
CA LYS A 29 -13.98 24.19 4.25
C LYS A 29 -13.24 23.12 5.06
N VAL A 30 -11.97 22.89 4.77
CA VAL A 30 -11.17 21.86 5.44
C VAL A 30 -9.99 22.52 6.15
N THR A 31 -9.85 22.20 7.44
CA THR A 31 -8.65 22.47 8.23
C THR A 31 -8.24 21.18 8.93
N GLY A 32 -7.03 21.09 9.43
CA GLY A 32 -6.63 19.93 10.20
C GLY A 32 -5.33 20.10 10.94
N SER A 33 -5.05 19.18 11.84
CA SER A 33 -3.86 19.19 12.67
C SER A 33 -3.13 17.85 12.67
N ASP A 34 -1.82 17.95 12.83
CA ASP A 34 -0.92 16.82 12.98
C ASP A 34 0.37 17.27 13.68
N THR A 35 1.04 16.37 14.37
CA THR A 35 2.39 16.60 14.90
C THR A 35 3.49 16.11 13.96
N ASN A 36 3.13 15.27 12.98
CA ASN A 36 4.03 14.71 11.99
C ASN A 36 3.87 15.41 10.63
N VAL A 37 4.12 16.73 10.61
CA VAL A 37 3.98 17.57 9.42
C VAL A 37 5.26 17.53 8.61
N TYR A 38 5.36 16.63 7.63
CA TYR A 38 6.52 16.51 6.73
C TYR A 38 6.11 16.02 5.32
N PRO A 39 6.93 16.35 4.31
CA PRO A 39 6.69 15.87 2.93
C PRO A 39 6.66 14.33 2.83
N PRO A 40 5.90 13.76 1.84
CA PRO A 40 5.22 14.48 0.75
C PRO A 40 3.81 14.98 1.09
N MET A 41 3.14 14.44 2.14
CA MET A 41 1.73 14.72 2.40
C MET A 41 1.47 16.17 2.83
N SER A 42 2.32 16.75 3.70
CA SER A 42 2.18 18.15 4.13
C SER A 42 2.23 19.11 2.94
N THR A 43 3.27 19.00 2.10
CA THR A 43 3.41 19.82 0.89
C THR A 43 2.23 19.63 -0.06
N PHE A 44 1.74 18.40 -0.18
CA PHE A 44 0.62 18.11 -1.05
C PHE A 44 -0.68 18.78 -0.55
N LEU A 45 -1.00 18.70 0.73
CA LEU A 45 -2.17 19.35 1.33
C LEU A 45 -2.08 20.88 1.24
N GLU A 46 -0.90 21.45 1.49
CA GLU A 46 -0.65 22.88 1.37
C GLU A 46 -0.87 23.39 -0.07
N THR A 47 -0.38 22.66 -1.07
CA THR A 47 -0.61 23.00 -2.50
C THR A 47 -2.08 22.97 -2.87
N GLN A 48 -2.88 22.17 -2.14
CA GLN A 48 -4.33 22.14 -2.28
C GLN A 48 -5.04 23.26 -1.47
N GLY A 49 -4.30 24.13 -0.79
CA GLY A 49 -4.85 25.24 0.01
C GLY A 49 -5.55 24.76 1.29
N ILE A 50 -5.15 23.60 1.84
CA ILE A 50 -5.63 23.07 3.10
C ILE A 50 -4.68 23.55 4.21
N GLU A 51 -5.24 24.21 5.22
CA GLU A 51 -4.51 24.70 6.37
C GLU A 51 -4.16 23.54 7.31
N ILE A 52 -2.86 23.38 7.61
CA ILE A 52 -2.34 22.37 8.52
C ILE A 52 -1.80 23.06 9.77
N ILE A 53 -2.27 22.65 10.94
CA ILE A 53 -1.81 23.15 12.24
C ILE A 53 -0.87 22.11 12.84
N PRO A 54 0.42 22.46 13.13
CA PRO A 54 1.45 21.48 13.51
C PRO A 54 1.43 21.10 15.02
N ASN A 55 0.26 21.12 15.63
CA ASN A 55 0.05 20.76 17.03
C ASN A 55 -1.41 20.34 17.28
N TYR A 56 -1.76 20.02 18.55
CA TYR A 56 -3.13 19.70 18.97
C TYR A 56 -3.63 20.65 20.07
N ASP A 57 -3.33 21.96 19.94
CA ASP A 57 -3.88 22.98 20.83
C ASP A 57 -5.37 23.16 20.60
N VAL A 58 -6.14 23.28 21.68
CA VAL A 58 -7.62 23.31 21.63
C VAL A 58 -8.19 24.56 20.95
N ASP A 59 -7.43 25.65 20.89
CA ASP A 59 -7.85 26.92 20.29
C ASP A 59 -8.19 26.76 18.80
N GLN A 60 -7.61 25.79 18.12
CA GLN A 60 -7.92 25.47 16.72
C GLN A 60 -9.35 24.94 16.49
N LEU A 61 -10.02 24.51 17.55
CA LEU A 61 -11.43 24.10 17.53
C LEU A 61 -12.37 25.25 17.92
N GLN A 62 -11.88 26.48 17.92
CA GLN A 62 -12.66 27.67 18.23
C GLN A 62 -12.54 28.73 17.13
N PRO A 63 -13.66 29.15 16.47
CA PRO A 63 -15.04 28.65 16.69
C PRO A 63 -15.15 27.16 16.29
N ALA A 64 -16.06 26.45 16.96
CA ALA A 64 -16.27 25.03 16.73
C ALA A 64 -16.54 24.73 15.24
N PRO A 65 -15.86 23.75 14.64
CA PRO A 65 -16.18 23.28 13.30
C PRO A 65 -17.56 22.58 13.31
N ASP A 66 -18.21 22.47 12.15
CA ASP A 66 -19.47 21.71 12.02
C ASP A 66 -19.26 20.23 12.31
N LEU A 67 -18.06 19.70 12.07
CA LEU A 67 -17.70 18.29 12.30
C LEU A 67 -16.20 18.15 12.51
N VAL A 68 -15.81 17.30 13.48
CA VAL A 68 -14.43 16.85 13.66
C VAL A 68 -14.28 15.43 13.12
N VAL A 69 -13.34 15.24 12.18
CA VAL A 69 -13.00 13.91 11.65
C VAL A 69 -11.72 13.41 12.32
N ILE A 70 -11.80 12.29 13.03
CA ILE A 70 -10.72 11.79 13.89
C ILE A 70 -10.01 10.63 13.22
N GLY A 71 -8.71 10.79 12.97
CA GLY A 71 -7.86 9.74 12.40
C GLY A 71 -7.53 8.62 13.40
N ASN A 72 -7.19 7.45 12.90
CA ASN A 72 -6.91 6.27 13.73
C ASN A 72 -5.64 6.39 14.61
N ALA A 73 -4.71 7.28 14.28
CA ALA A 73 -3.53 7.55 15.10
C ALA A 73 -3.85 8.34 16.38
N MET A 74 -5.06 8.88 16.49
CA MET A 74 -5.48 9.65 17.66
C MET A 74 -5.90 8.72 18.81
N SER A 75 -5.61 9.14 20.03
CA SER A 75 -5.93 8.39 21.25
C SER A 75 -6.47 9.30 22.35
N ARG A 76 -7.03 8.68 23.39
CA ARG A 76 -7.40 9.38 24.62
C ARG A 76 -6.14 10.03 25.24
N GLY A 77 -6.32 11.18 25.86
CA GLY A 77 -5.24 12.03 26.36
C GLY A 77 -4.74 13.08 25.35
N ASN A 78 -5.09 12.99 24.06
CA ASN A 78 -4.82 14.06 23.10
C ASN A 78 -5.69 15.29 23.44
N PRO A 79 -5.14 16.52 23.57
CA PRO A 79 -5.92 17.70 24.01
C PRO A 79 -7.14 17.99 23.15
N CYS A 80 -7.03 17.89 21.82
CA CYS A 80 -8.16 18.09 20.92
C CYS A 80 -9.22 16.99 21.05
N VAL A 81 -8.81 15.74 21.22
CA VAL A 81 -9.75 14.62 21.44
C VAL A 81 -10.52 14.82 22.74
N GLU A 82 -9.84 15.16 23.85
CA GLU A 82 -10.49 15.43 25.13
C GLU A 82 -11.43 16.64 25.05
N TYR A 83 -11.02 17.69 24.33
CA TYR A 83 -11.89 18.86 24.12
C TYR A 83 -13.17 18.52 23.35
N VAL A 84 -13.05 17.74 22.26
CA VAL A 84 -14.19 17.25 21.48
C VAL A 84 -15.19 16.49 22.34
N LEU A 85 -14.70 15.56 23.18
CA LEU A 85 -15.53 14.74 24.05
C LEU A 85 -16.18 15.57 25.18
N ASN A 86 -15.41 16.43 25.85
CA ASN A 86 -15.87 17.23 26.97
C ASN A 86 -16.95 18.27 26.55
N ASN A 87 -16.82 18.81 25.34
CA ASN A 87 -17.74 19.80 24.80
C ASN A 87 -18.84 19.21 23.91
N GLN A 88 -18.87 17.86 23.79
CA GLN A 88 -19.86 17.14 22.96
C GLN A 88 -19.93 17.66 21.51
N LEU A 89 -18.78 18.01 20.93
CA LEU A 89 -18.72 18.38 19.53
C LEU A 89 -19.09 17.20 18.64
N HIS A 90 -19.67 17.48 17.49
CA HIS A 90 -19.94 16.44 16.49
C HIS A 90 -18.63 15.87 15.97
N TYR A 91 -18.47 14.54 16.04
CA TYR A 91 -17.28 13.87 15.52
C TYR A 91 -17.60 12.55 14.86
N THR A 92 -16.70 12.10 13.98
CA THR A 92 -16.77 10.82 13.27
C THR A 92 -15.37 10.32 12.93
N SER A 93 -15.25 9.07 12.46
CA SER A 93 -14.01 8.55 11.87
C SER A 93 -13.90 8.91 10.39
N GLY A 94 -12.66 8.93 9.85
CA GLY A 94 -12.43 9.13 8.41
C GLY A 94 -13.20 8.15 7.52
N PRO A 95 -13.14 6.81 7.78
CA PRO A 95 -13.87 5.83 7.00
C PRO A 95 -15.39 6.01 7.04
N GLN A 96 -15.96 6.31 8.19
CA GLN A 96 -17.41 6.56 8.32
C GLN A 96 -17.81 7.85 7.59
N TRP A 97 -17.02 8.92 7.72
CA TRP A 97 -17.26 10.17 7.00
C TRP A 97 -17.29 9.93 5.48
N LEU A 98 -16.31 9.19 4.98
CA LEU A 98 -16.19 8.87 3.55
C LEU A 98 -17.41 8.09 3.06
N HIS A 99 -17.86 7.10 3.86
CA HIS A 99 -19.07 6.35 3.55
C HIS A 99 -20.30 7.27 3.44
N ASP A 100 -20.55 8.08 4.46
CA ASP A 100 -21.78 8.88 4.59
C ASP A 100 -21.88 9.99 3.54
N HIS A 101 -20.73 10.51 3.08
CA HIS A 101 -20.70 11.67 2.20
C HIS A 101 -20.35 11.34 0.75
N LEU A 102 -19.84 10.14 0.46
CA LEU A 102 -19.45 9.76 -0.90
C LEU A 102 -19.78 8.30 -1.26
N LEU A 103 -19.32 7.30 -0.48
CA LEU A 103 -19.29 5.90 -0.94
C LEU A 103 -20.68 5.28 -1.02
N LYS A 104 -21.63 5.66 -0.17
CA LYS A 104 -22.99 5.10 -0.14
C LYS A 104 -23.74 5.23 -1.47
N ASP A 105 -23.38 6.23 -2.29
CA ASP A 105 -24.01 6.52 -3.58
C ASP A 105 -23.15 6.06 -4.76
N ARG A 106 -22.06 5.29 -4.49
CA ARG A 106 -21.11 4.81 -5.49
C ARG A 106 -21.09 3.28 -5.59
N TRP A 107 -20.67 2.81 -6.73
CA TRP A 107 -20.21 1.43 -6.90
C TRP A 107 -18.77 1.36 -6.44
N VAL A 108 -18.55 0.93 -5.22
CA VAL A 108 -17.21 0.84 -4.63
C VAL A 108 -16.52 -0.44 -5.10
N LEU A 109 -15.29 -0.26 -5.64
CA LEU A 109 -14.34 -1.33 -5.94
C LEU A 109 -13.22 -1.25 -4.89
N ALA A 110 -13.23 -2.17 -3.93
CA ALA A 110 -12.28 -2.19 -2.82
C ALA A 110 -11.16 -3.18 -3.09
N VAL A 111 -9.93 -2.76 -2.84
CA VAL A 111 -8.73 -3.59 -2.97
C VAL A 111 -8.14 -3.84 -1.59
N SER A 112 -8.30 -5.05 -1.09
CA SER A 112 -7.81 -5.50 0.21
C SER A 112 -6.69 -6.54 0.07
N GLY A 113 -6.04 -6.83 1.19
CA GLY A 113 -4.96 -7.81 1.29
C GLY A 113 -3.78 -7.27 2.10
N THR A 114 -2.91 -8.13 2.57
CA THR A 114 -1.71 -7.72 3.30
C THR A 114 -0.75 -6.98 2.38
N HIS A 115 -0.53 -7.50 1.16
CA HIS A 115 0.39 -6.94 0.18
C HIS A 115 -0.29 -6.58 -1.15
N GLY A 116 0.32 -5.65 -1.90
CA GLY A 116 -0.09 -5.28 -3.24
C GLY A 116 -1.28 -4.32 -3.33
N LYS A 117 -1.88 -3.91 -2.22
CA LYS A 117 -3.06 -3.01 -2.17
C LYS A 117 -2.88 -1.76 -3.05
N THR A 118 -1.88 -0.95 -2.74
CA THR A 118 -1.63 0.35 -3.41
C THR A 118 -1.43 0.20 -4.92
N THR A 119 -0.60 -0.77 -5.32
CA THR A 119 -0.32 -1.06 -6.74
C THR A 119 -1.57 -1.51 -7.47
N THR A 120 -2.33 -2.46 -6.90
CA THR A 120 -3.56 -2.98 -7.52
C THR A 120 -4.64 -1.90 -7.60
N THR A 121 -4.79 -1.07 -6.56
CA THR A 121 -5.73 0.07 -6.55
C THR A 121 -5.37 1.08 -7.63
N GLY A 122 -4.08 1.41 -7.77
CA GLY A 122 -3.58 2.28 -8.83
C GLY A 122 -3.82 1.72 -10.23
N MET A 123 -3.55 0.43 -10.45
CA MET A 123 -3.83 -0.26 -11.73
C MET A 123 -5.32 -0.24 -12.06
N LEU A 124 -6.18 -0.55 -11.10
CA LEU A 124 -7.63 -0.57 -11.30
C LEU A 124 -8.18 0.82 -11.62
N ALA A 125 -7.75 1.84 -10.88
CA ALA A 125 -8.14 3.23 -11.16
C ALA A 125 -7.67 3.67 -12.56
N TRP A 126 -6.43 3.32 -12.94
CA TRP A 126 -5.89 3.63 -14.26
C TRP A 126 -6.61 2.92 -15.40
N ILE A 127 -6.95 1.63 -15.22
CA ILE A 127 -7.74 0.88 -16.21
C ILE A 127 -9.07 1.56 -16.47
N LEU A 128 -9.79 1.96 -15.42
CA LEU A 128 -11.09 2.64 -15.55
C LEU A 128 -10.93 3.99 -16.27
N ASP A 129 -9.96 4.80 -15.87
CA ASP A 129 -9.68 6.11 -16.45
C ASP A 129 -9.35 6.02 -17.95
N GLN A 130 -8.48 5.11 -18.35
CA GLN A 130 -8.09 4.91 -19.74
C GLN A 130 -9.23 4.34 -20.61
N ASN A 131 -10.26 3.77 -20.01
CA ASN A 131 -11.47 3.35 -20.67
C ASN A 131 -12.61 4.38 -20.55
N GLN A 132 -12.26 5.65 -20.34
CA GLN A 132 -13.16 6.81 -20.33
C GLN A 132 -14.20 6.78 -19.16
N ILE A 133 -13.86 6.10 -18.09
CA ILE A 133 -14.64 6.10 -16.84
C ILE A 133 -13.92 7.04 -15.86
N ASP A 134 -14.40 8.27 -15.73
CA ASP A 134 -13.86 9.23 -14.76
C ASP A 134 -14.17 8.77 -13.33
N THR A 135 -13.36 7.79 -12.88
CA THR A 135 -13.55 7.15 -11.58
C THR A 135 -13.00 8.00 -10.45
N GLY A 136 -13.72 8.05 -9.33
CA GLY A 136 -13.14 8.51 -8.06
C GLY A 136 -12.20 7.46 -7.50
N PHE A 137 -11.22 7.89 -6.69
CA PHE A 137 -10.34 6.96 -6.00
C PHE A 137 -9.76 7.53 -4.70
N LEU A 138 -9.34 6.62 -3.81
CA LEU A 138 -8.46 6.89 -2.67
C LEU A 138 -7.43 5.77 -2.57
N ILE A 139 -6.16 6.14 -2.75
CA ILE A 139 -5.00 5.24 -2.85
C ILE A 139 -4.03 5.57 -1.71
N GLY A 140 -3.42 4.57 -1.09
CA GLY A 140 -2.47 4.71 0.01
C GLY A 140 -1.11 5.32 -0.35
N GLY A 141 -1.01 6.02 -1.46
CA GLY A 141 0.18 6.72 -1.95
C GLY A 141 -0.14 7.59 -3.15
N VAL A 142 0.82 8.38 -3.60
CA VAL A 142 0.67 9.16 -4.84
C VAL A 142 0.77 8.20 -6.02
N ALA A 143 -0.33 8.05 -6.74
CA ALA A 143 -0.38 7.19 -7.93
C ALA A 143 0.40 7.83 -9.09
N GLY A 144 1.36 7.10 -9.68
CA GLY A 144 2.30 7.64 -10.66
C GLY A 144 1.64 8.28 -11.87
N ASN A 145 0.55 7.69 -12.39
CA ASN A 145 -0.17 8.23 -13.53
C ASN A 145 -1.01 9.47 -13.21
N PHE A 146 -1.45 9.64 -11.96
CA PHE A 146 -2.39 10.71 -11.57
C PHE A 146 -1.70 11.88 -10.84
N GLY A 147 -0.54 11.64 -10.22
CA GLY A 147 0.16 12.64 -9.40
C GLY A 147 -0.56 13.03 -8.11
N ILE A 148 -1.67 12.37 -7.78
CA ILE A 148 -2.51 12.59 -6.59
C ILE A 148 -2.89 11.26 -5.94
N SER A 149 -3.28 11.29 -4.65
CA SER A 149 -3.70 10.11 -3.91
C SER A 149 -5.21 9.92 -3.83
N ALA A 150 -5.99 10.97 -4.11
CA ALA A 150 -7.45 10.91 -4.06
C ALA A 150 -8.12 11.93 -4.98
N ARG A 151 -9.29 11.59 -5.50
CA ARG A 151 -10.24 12.47 -6.21
C ARG A 151 -11.66 11.92 -6.13
N VAL A 152 -12.68 12.76 -6.27
CA VAL A 152 -14.08 12.36 -6.23
C VAL A 152 -14.51 11.64 -7.52
N GLY A 153 -14.06 12.11 -8.68
CA GLY A 153 -14.52 11.62 -9.98
C GLY A 153 -16.01 11.83 -10.23
N SER A 154 -16.43 11.82 -11.48
CA SER A 154 -17.83 12.07 -11.89
C SER A 154 -18.64 10.80 -12.16
N SER A 155 -17.99 9.65 -12.36
CA SER A 155 -18.69 8.39 -12.63
C SER A 155 -19.30 7.78 -11.37
N LYS A 156 -20.16 6.78 -11.54
CA LYS A 156 -20.72 6.00 -10.40
C LYS A 156 -19.67 5.14 -9.67
N PHE A 157 -18.48 4.95 -10.23
CA PHE A 157 -17.46 4.08 -9.69
C PHE A 157 -16.49 4.82 -8.76
N PHE A 158 -16.09 4.13 -7.69
CA PHE A 158 -15.07 4.60 -6.77
C PHE A 158 -14.10 3.47 -6.40
N VAL A 159 -12.83 3.65 -6.66
CA VAL A 159 -11.78 2.66 -6.34
C VAL A 159 -11.12 3.04 -5.03
N ILE A 160 -11.06 2.13 -4.07
CA ILE A 160 -10.49 2.41 -2.75
C ILE A 160 -9.51 1.34 -2.29
N GLU A 161 -8.39 1.78 -1.75
CA GLU A 161 -7.49 0.91 -1.01
C GLU A 161 -8.13 0.54 0.33
N ALA A 162 -8.37 -0.74 0.55
CA ALA A 162 -9.12 -1.28 1.67
C ALA A 162 -8.16 -1.87 2.71
N ASP A 163 -7.74 -1.00 3.63
CA ASP A 163 -6.79 -1.30 4.68
C ASP A 163 -7.45 -1.92 5.90
N GLU A 164 -6.79 -2.91 6.51
CA GLU A 164 -7.25 -3.67 7.66
C GLU A 164 -7.09 -2.94 9.00
N TYR A 165 -6.37 -1.80 9.05
CA TYR A 165 -6.24 -1.00 10.26
C TYR A 165 -7.58 -0.54 10.83
N ASP A 166 -7.65 -0.39 12.16
CA ASP A 166 -8.82 0.16 12.86
C ASP A 166 -9.17 1.58 12.40
N SER A 167 -10.44 1.95 12.57
CA SER A 167 -11.01 3.20 12.05
C SER A 167 -10.66 4.42 12.89
N ALA A 168 -10.75 4.29 14.23
CA ALA A 168 -10.47 5.34 15.22
C ALA A 168 -10.34 4.74 16.63
N PHE A 169 -9.93 5.56 17.61
CA PHE A 169 -9.83 5.10 19.00
C PHE A 169 -11.17 4.61 19.57
N PHE A 170 -12.30 5.13 19.10
CA PHE A 170 -13.64 4.77 19.51
C PHE A 170 -14.34 3.74 18.59
N ASP A 171 -13.75 3.41 17.45
CA ASP A 171 -14.23 2.38 16.52
C ASP A 171 -13.09 1.47 16.10
N LYS A 172 -13.05 0.27 16.69
CA LYS A 172 -12.00 -0.72 16.48
C LYS A 172 -12.26 -1.68 15.32
N ARG A 173 -13.35 -1.48 14.55
CA ARG A 173 -13.54 -2.16 13.27
C ARG A 173 -12.51 -1.68 12.25
N SER A 174 -12.05 -2.59 11.41
CA SER A 174 -11.17 -2.21 10.30
C SER A 174 -11.84 -1.21 9.37
N LYS A 175 -11.06 -0.27 8.83
CA LYS A 175 -11.54 0.82 7.95
C LYS A 175 -12.42 0.30 6.82
N PHE A 176 -12.04 -0.81 6.22
CA PHE A 176 -12.72 -1.36 5.06
C PHE A 176 -14.16 -1.83 5.33
N VAL A 177 -14.54 -2.10 6.58
CA VAL A 177 -15.92 -2.50 6.95
C VAL A 177 -16.93 -1.38 6.67
N HIS A 178 -16.45 -0.14 6.65
CA HIS A 178 -17.28 1.03 6.33
C HIS A 178 -17.52 1.24 4.82
N TYR A 179 -16.75 0.56 3.93
CA TYR A 179 -16.75 0.92 2.52
C TYR A 179 -17.89 0.32 1.70
N SER A 180 -18.53 -0.73 2.20
CA SER A 180 -19.69 -1.41 1.55
C SER A 180 -19.44 -1.70 0.06
N PRO A 181 -18.36 -2.44 -0.31
CA PRO A 181 -18.00 -2.61 -1.71
C PRO A 181 -18.98 -3.50 -2.46
N ARG A 182 -19.18 -3.23 -3.76
CA ARG A 182 -19.83 -4.15 -4.71
C ARG A 182 -18.82 -5.05 -5.42
N THR A 183 -17.57 -4.62 -5.52
CA THR A 183 -16.47 -5.43 -6.05
C THR A 183 -15.37 -5.44 -5.00
N LEU A 184 -14.99 -6.62 -4.54
CA LEU A 184 -13.90 -6.79 -3.58
C LEU A 184 -12.79 -7.62 -4.18
N ILE A 185 -11.56 -7.11 -4.10
CA ILE A 185 -10.33 -7.86 -4.31
C ILE A 185 -9.76 -8.25 -2.95
N ILE A 186 -9.42 -9.52 -2.79
CA ILE A 186 -8.60 -10.04 -1.69
C ILE A 186 -7.31 -10.56 -2.31
N ASN A 187 -6.26 -9.74 -2.33
CA ASN A 187 -4.98 -10.10 -2.95
C ASN A 187 -4.32 -11.29 -2.25
N ASN A 188 -4.22 -11.20 -0.94
CA ASN A 188 -3.60 -12.18 -0.04
C ASN A 188 -3.97 -11.86 1.41
N ILE A 189 -3.84 -12.83 2.30
CA ILE A 189 -4.01 -12.62 3.75
C ILE A 189 -2.85 -13.28 4.48
N GLU A 190 -2.00 -12.47 5.11
CA GLU A 190 -0.90 -12.91 5.96
C GLU A 190 -0.98 -12.23 7.33
N PHE A 191 -0.23 -12.74 8.30
CA PHE A 191 -0.14 -12.11 9.61
C PHE A 191 0.79 -10.90 9.54
N ASP A 192 0.23 -9.72 9.71
CA ASP A 192 0.94 -8.44 9.82
C ASP A 192 0.21 -7.57 10.86
N HIS A 193 0.73 -6.36 11.12
CA HIS A 193 0.12 -5.44 12.09
C HIS A 193 -0.06 -6.04 13.49
N ALA A 194 0.99 -6.71 13.99
CA ALA A 194 1.00 -7.36 15.32
C ALA A 194 0.80 -6.37 16.49
N ASP A 195 0.87 -5.07 16.22
CA ASP A 195 0.54 -4.01 17.17
C ASP A 195 -0.98 -3.86 17.43
N ILE A 196 -1.82 -4.36 16.53
CA ILE A 196 -3.29 -4.28 16.64
C ILE A 196 -4.01 -5.64 16.54
N PHE A 197 -3.36 -6.65 15.98
CA PHE A 197 -3.91 -8.02 15.86
C PHE A 197 -3.09 -9.02 16.66
N GLU A 198 -3.78 -9.83 17.44
CA GLU A 198 -3.16 -10.88 18.26
C GLU A 198 -2.62 -12.04 17.41
N ASP A 199 -3.34 -12.40 16.35
CA ASP A 199 -3.04 -13.53 15.48
C ASP A 199 -3.67 -13.36 14.07
N LEU A 200 -3.34 -14.28 13.17
CA LEU A 200 -3.90 -14.34 11.83
C LEU A 200 -5.45 -14.48 11.84
N HIS A 201 -5.99 -15.20 12.81
CA HIS A 201 -7.43 -15.40 12.89
C HIS A 201 -8.17 -14.10 13.23
N ALA A 202 -7.56 -13.21 14.02
CA ALA A 202 -8.08 -11.88 14.27
C ALA A 202 -8.19 -11.05 12.96
N ILE A 203 -7.18 -11.13 12.09
CA ILE A 203 -7.19 -10.52 10.76
C ILE A 203 -8.29 -11.15 9.89
N GLN A 204 -8.36 -12.48 9.81
CA GLN A 204 -9.38 -13.18 9.03
C GLN A 204 -10.80 -12.82 9.47
N ARG A 205 -11.05 -12.62 10.77
CA ARG A 205 -12.34 -12.13 11.27
C ARG A 205 -12.68 -10.74 10.71
N GLN A 206 -11.72 -9.81 10.61
CA GLN A 206 -11.97 -8.50 10.03
C GLN A 206 -12.29 -8.60 8.52
N PHE A 207 -11.53 -9.41 7.78
CA PHE A 207 -11.85 -9.69 6.38
C PHE A 207 -13.24 -10.33 6.22
N HIS A 208 -13.62 -11.24 7.12
CA HIS A 208 -14.96 -11.81 7.09
C HIS A 208 -16.05 -10.77 7.41
N HIS A 209 -15.78 -9.79 8.28
CA HIS A 209 -16.71 -8.67 8.49
C HIS A 209 -16.87 -7.84 7.22
N LEU A 210 -15.80 -7.58 6.46
CA LEU A 210 -15.87 -6.93 5.15
C LEU A 210 -16.69 -7.76 4.15
N ILE A 211 -16.41 -9.06 4.01
CA ILE A 211 -17.12 -9.98 3.11
C ILE A 211 -18.64 -9.94 3.35
N ARG A 212 -19.06 -9.85 4.60
CA ARG A 212 -20.48 -9.78 4.99
C ARG A 212 -21.17 -8.47 4.59
N THR A 213 -20.43 -7.44 4.24
CA THR A 213 -21.01 -6.15 3.75
C THR A 213 -21.25 -6.13 2.25
N ILE A 214 -20.78 -7.16 1.51
CA ILE A 214 -20.93 -7.21 0.06
C ILE A 214 -22.33 -7.68 -0.30
N PRO A 215 -23.06 -6.95 -1.16
CA PRO A 215 -24.42 -7.36 -1.58
C PRO A 215 -24.36 -8.65 -2.41
N SER A 216 -25.47 -9.39 -2.46
CA SER A 216 -25.55 -10.65 -3.21
C SER A 216 -25.25 -10.51 -4.71
N GLU A 217 -25.49 -9.34 -5.28
CA GLU A 217 -25.15 -8.98 -6.66
C GLU A 217 -23.68 -8.50 -6.81
N GLY A 218 -22.92 -8.49 -5.74
CA GLY A 218 -21.52 -8.12 -5.73
C GLY A 218 -20.61 -9.26 -6.17
N ARG A 219 -19.30 -8.98 -6.28
CA ARG A 219 -18.29 -9.97 -6.66
C ARG A 219 -17.05 -9.88 -5.79
N ILE A 220 -16.53 -11.03 -5.40
CA ILE A 220 -15.27 -11.19 -4.69
C ILE A 220 -14.26 -11.85 -5.64
N LEU A 221 -13.08 -11.27 -5.74
CA LEU A 221 -11.94 -11.80 -6.49
C LEU A 221 -10.86 -12.20 -5.49
N ALA A 222 -10.45 -13.46 -5.48
CA ALA A 222 -9.49 -13.94 -4.49
C ALA A 222 -8.49 -14.93 -5.10
N ALA A 223 -7.23 -14.89 -4.63
CA ALA A 223 -6.21 -15.84 -5.02
C ALA A 223 -6.60 -17.26 -4.58
N ASN A 224 -6.54 -18.21 -5.52
CA ASN A 224 -6.91 -19.60 -5.21
C ASN A 224 -5.83 -20.35 -4.41
N ASP A 225 -4.58 -19.94 -4.56
CA ASP A 225 -3.42 -20.53 -3.91
C ASP A 225 -3.12 -19.89 -2.54
N ASP A 226 -3.77 -18.79 -2.18
CA ASP A 226 -3.70 -18.23 -0.84
C ASP A 226 -4.64 -18.98 0.12
N LYS A 227 -4.05 -19.85 0.94
CA LYS A 227 -4.80 -20.67 1.90
C LYS A 227 -5.59 -19.82 2.89
N ASN A 228 -5.02 -18.71 3.38
CA ASN A 228 -5.65 -17.87 4.39
C ASN A 228 -6.85 -17.11 3.83
N ALA A 229 -6.75 -16.62 2.58
CA ALA A 229 -7.89 -16.04 1.87
C ALA A 229 -8.99 -17.07 1.64
N GLN A 230 -8.64 -18.30 1.21
CA GLN A 230 -9.60 -19.38 1.01
C GLN A 230 -10.27 -19.80 2.32
N ASP A 231 -9.53 -19.90 3.43
CA ASP A 231 -10.10 -20.23 4.74
C ASP A 231 -11.02 -19.11 5.25
N THR A 232 -10.70 -17.85 4.96
CA THR A 232 -11.57 -16.70 5.26
C THR A 232 -12.88 -16.75 4.48
N LEU A 233 -12.83 -17.07 3.19
CA LEU A 233 -14.03 -17.25 2.36
C LEU A 233 -14.94 -18.38 2.85
N LYS A 234 -14.37 -19.49 3.38
CA LYS A 234 -15.12 -20.59 3.99
C LYS A 234 -15.88 -20.20 5.27
N MET A 235 -15.52 -19.10 5.92
CA MET A 235 -16.29 -18.57 7.07
C MET A 235 -17.69 -18.10 6.66
N GLY A 236 -17.93 -17.87 5.36
CA GLY A 236 -19.22 -17.57 4.75
C GLY A 236 -19.13 -16.44 3.73
N THR A 237 -19.67 -16.69 2.53
CA THR A 237 -19.81 -15.74 1.44
C THR A 237 -21.25 -15.73 0.95
N TYR A 238 -21.72 -14.57 0.47
CA TYR A 238 -23.10 -14.35 0.06
C TYR A 238 -23.18 -13.77 -1.36
N SER A 239 -22.04 -13.60 -2.02
CA SER A 239 -21.86 -13.04 -3.33
C SER A 239 -21.07 -13.99 -4.22
N GLU A 240 -21.05 -13.75 -5.52
CA GLU A 240 -20.20 -14.48 -6.46
C GLU A 240 -18.72 -14.37 -6.06
N VAL A 241 -18.03 -15.52 -6.02
CA VAL A 241 -16.57 -15.57 -5.83
C VAL A 241 -15.96 -16.08 -7.13
N GLN A 242 -15.04 -15.29 -7.72
CA GLN A 242 -14.21 -15.73 -8.83
C GLN A 242 -12.77 -15.93 -8.35
N ALA A 243 -12.24 -17.10 -8.62
CA ALA A 243 -10.91 -17.48 -8.20
C ALA A 243 -9.85 -17.06 -9.23
N ILE A 244 -8.70 -16.61 -8.71
CA ILE A 244 -7.55 -16.20 -9.51
C ILE A 244 -6.47 -17.27 -9.36
N GLY A 245 -6.08 -17.90 -10.47
CA GLY A 245 -5.04 -18.93 -10.43
C GLY A 245 -5.14 -19.90 -11.62
N LYS A 246 -4.15 -20.76 -11.76
CA LYS A 246 -4.10 -21.75 -12.87
C LYS A 246 -5.31 -22.69 -12.82
N GLY A 247 -6.04 -22.76 -13.95
CA GLY A 247 -7.23 -23.59 -14.08
C GLY A 247 -8.46 -23.03 -13.36
N LYS A 248 -8.45 -21.75 -13.01
CA LYS A 248 -9.58 -21.01 -12.44
C LYS A 248 -10.17 -20.02 -13.43
N GLU A 249 -11.18 -19.26 -13.00
CA GLU A 249 -11.87 -18.27 -13.84
C GLU A 249 -10.90 -17.29 -14.48
N TRP A 250 -9.89 -16.86 -13.72
CA TRP A 250 -8.86 -15.94 -14.17
C TRP A 250 -7.46 -16.53 -13.99
N PHE A 251 -6.66 -16.45 -15.04
CA PHE A 251 -5.28 -16.92 -15.03
C PHE A 251 -4.37 -16.02 -15.87
N ALA A 252 -3.15 -15.74 -15.38
CA ALA A 252 -2.11 -15.07 -16.16
C ALA A 252 -0.95 -16.03 -16.41
N LYS A 253 -0.49 -16.10 -17.67
CA LYS A 253 0.65 -16.93 -18.11
C LYS A 253 1.81 -16.01 -18.51
N PRO A 254 2.93 -16.02 -17.78
CA PRO A 254 4.09 -15.21 -18.15
C PRO A 254 4.69 -15.67 -19.47
N LEU A 255 5.13 -14.70 -20.29
CA LEU A 255 5.82 -14.93 -21.57
C LEU A 255 7.34 -14.76 -21.44
N ASN A 256 7.79 -14.09 -20.38
CA ASN A 256 9.21 -13.88 -20.08
C ASN A 256 9.49 -14.03 -18.58
N ALA A 257 10.78 -14.07 -18.21
CA ALA A 257 11.23 -14.40 -16.86
C ALA A 257 10.84 -13.33 -15.81
N ASP A 258 10.83 -12.06 -16.18
CA ASP A 258 10.52 -10.95 -15.30
C ASP A 258 9.03 -10.61 -15.25
N CYS A 259 8.17 -11.36 -15.97
CA CYS A 259 6.72 -11.16 -16.06
C CYS A 259 6.31 -9.77 -16.60
N SER A 260 7.19 -9.07 -17.33
CA SER A 260 6.83 -7.82 -18.02
C SER A 260 5.97 -8.07 -19.26
N GLN A 261 5.82 -9.32 -19.67
CA GLN A 261 4.92 -9.76 -20.74
C GLN A 261 4.15 -11.00 -20.28
N PHE A 262 2.83 -10.99 -20.41
CA PHE A 262 1.98 -12.12 -20.03
C PHE A 262 0.65 -12.15 -20.78
N GLU A 263 0.12 -13.35 -20.97
CA GLU A 263 -1.22 -13.60 -21.48
C GLU A 263 -2.23 -13.64 -20.34
N VAL A 264 -3.42 -13.09 -20.58
CA VAL A 264 -4.56 -13.13 -19.67
C VAL A 264 -5.59 -14.11 -20.20
N TYR A 265 -6.01 -15.04 -19.36
CA TYR A 265 -7.05 -16.03 -19.63
C TYR A 265 -8.26 -15.78 -18.76
N HIS A 266 -9.45 -15.89 -19.34
CA HIS A 266 -10.73 -15.82 -18.65
C HIS A 266 -11.58 -17.03 -19.04
N PHE A 267 -12.01 -17.81 -18.07
CA PHE A 267 -12.69 -19.10 -18.26
C PHE A 267 -11.95 -20.05 -19.22
N GLY A 268 -10.63 -20.07 -19.18
CA GLY A 268 -9.78 -20.97 -19.96
C GLY A 268 -9.46 -20.46 -21.39
N GLU A 269 -10.09 -19.38 -21.85
CA GLU A 269 -9.82 -18.75 -23.14
C GLU A 269 -8.87 -17.57 -23.02
N LYS A 270 -7.95 -17.39 -23.99
CA LYS A 270 -7.08 -16.21 -24.04
C LYS A 270 -7.93 -14.98 -24.33
N ALA A 271 -7.97 -14.06 -23.37
CA ALA A 271 -8.79 -12.85 -23.41
C ALA A 271 -7.98 -11.55 -23.65
N GLY A 272 -6.65 -11.60 -23.49
CA GLY A 272 -5.80 -10.44 -23.70
C GLY A 272 -4.33 -10.72 -23.47
N GLU A 273 -3.51 -9.68 -23.62
CA GLU A 273 -2.05 -9.72 -23.44
C GLU A 273 -1.56 -8.37 -22.93
N VAL A 274 -0.71 -8.40 -21.92
CA VAL A 274 -0.08 -7.22 -21.32
C VAL A 274 1.41 -7.19 -21.66
N HIS A 275 1.88 -6.03 -22.14
CA HIS A 275 3.29 -5.70 -22.33
C HIS A 275 3.54 -4.36 -21.64
N TRP A 276 4.38 -4.34 -20.61
CA TRP A 276 4.62 -3.16 -19.79
C TRP A 276 6.05 -3.10 -19.25
N ASN A 277 6.40 -2.04 -18.51
CA ASN A 277 7.73 -1.87 -17.93
C ASN A 277 7.83 -2.33 -16.46
N ILE A 278 6.73 -2.87 -15.91
CA ILE A 278 6.69 -3.35 -14.53
C ILE A 278 7.10 -4.82 -14.51
N ILE A 279 7.83 -5.22 -13.49
CA ILE A 279 8.40 -6.55 -13.36
C ILE A 279 7.86 -7.27 -12.12
N GLY A 280 8.00 -8.58 -12.14
CA GLY A 280 7.70 -9.44 -11.00
C GLY A 280 6.35 -10.16 -11.10
N ARG A 281 6.36 -11.42 -10.67
CA ARG A 281 5.17 -12.28 -10.65
C ARG A 281 4.05 -11.69 -9.80
N HIS A 282 4.40 -11.06 -8.67
CA HIS A 282 3.44 -10.39 -7.79
C HIS A 282 2.73 -9.22 -8.50
N ASN A 283 3.42 -8.46 -9.36
CA ASN A 283 2.79 -7.39 -10.13
C ASN A 283 1.91 -7.92 -11.27
N MET A 284 2.31 -9.04 -11.91
CA MET A 284 1.45 -9.76 -12.85
C MET A 284 0.15 -10.24 -12.16
N HIS A 285 0.24 -10.74 -10.93
CA HIS A 285 -0.93 -11.11 -10.13
C HIS A 285 -1.79 -9.89 -9.78
N ASN A 286 -1.20 -8.79 -9.32
CA ASN A 286 -1.89 -7.54 -9.04
C ASN A 286 -2.65 -7.02 -10.28
N ALA A 287 -2.01 -7.10 -11.46
CA ALA A 287 -2.63 -6.72 -12.73
C ALA A 287 -3.83 -7.61 -13.08
N LEU A 288 -3.71 -8.92 -12.90
CA LEU A 288 -4.80 -9.86 -13.16
C LEU A 288 -6.02 -9.58 -12.25
N MET A 289 -5.78 -9.29 -10.96
CA MET A 289 -6.82 -8.86 -10.03
C MET A 289 -7.50 -7.57 -10.49
N ALA A 290 -6.72 -6.56 -10.90
CA ALA A 290 -7.25 -5.28 -11.38
C ALA A 290 -8.05 -5.45 -12.70
N ILE A 291 -7.58 -6.27 -13.63
CA ILE A 291 -8.28 -6.62 -14.88
C ILE A 291 -9.63 -7.29 -14.56
N ALA A 292 -9.63 -8.31 -13.69
CA ALA A 292 -10.83 -9.03 -13.31
C ALA A 292 -11.86 -8.11 -12.61
N ALA A 293 -11.40 -7.21 -11.74
CA ALA A 293 -12.27 -6.23 -11.08
C ALA A 293 -12.84 -5.19 -12.07
N SER A 294 -12.03 -4.73 -13.02
CA SER A 294 -12.48 -3.78 -14.03
C SER A 294 -13.51 -4.38 -14.98
N GLN A 295 -13.42 -5.69 -15.27
CA GLN A 295 -14.42 -6.42 -16.03
C GLN A 295 -15.80 -6.40 -15.34
N HIS A 296 -15.84 -6.53 -14.02
CA HIS A 296 -17.08 -6.39 -13.26
C HIS A 296 -17.66 -4.96 -13.31
N ALA A 297 -16.83 -3.96 -13.53
CA ALA A 297 -17.26 -2.58 -13.77
C ALA A 297 -17.65 -2.30 -15.24
N GLY A 298 -17.54 -3.29 -16.12
CA GLY A 298 -17.95 -3.22 -17.54
C GLY A 298 -16.82 -2.91 -18.52
N VAL A 299 -15.55 -2.92 -18.08
CA VAL A 299 -14.40 -2.74 -18.98
C VAL A 299 -14.08 -4.08 -19.67
N SER A 300 -13.84 -4.06 -20.98
CA SER A 300 -13.38 -5.26 -21.69
C SER A 300 -11.98 -5.67 -21.23
N VAL A 301 -11.68 -6.97 -21.22
CA VAL A 301 -10.35 -7.48 -20.86
C VAL A 301 -9.26 -6.90 -21.77
N GLU A 302 -9.54 -6.78 -23.07
CA GLU A 302 -8.63 -6.15 -24.03
C GLU A 302 -8.35 -4.68 -23.69
N GLY A 303 -9.41 -3.90 -23.36
CA GLY A 303 -9.28 -2.50 -22.93
C GLY A 303 -8.46 -2.36 -21.67
N ALA A 304 -8.67 -3.25 -20.69
CA ALA A 304 -7.89 -3.30 -19.47
C ALA A 304 -6.41 -3.63 -19.72
N CYS A 305 -6.13 -4.63 -20.54
CA CYS A 305 -4.75 -4.99 -20.93
C CYS A 305 -4.04 -3.84 -21.65
N LYS A 306 -4.76 -3.15 -22.56
CA LYS A 306 -4.21 -1.99 -23.27
C LYS A 306 -3.87 -0.83 -22.33
N ALA A 307 -4.74 -0.56 -21.37
CA ALA A 307 -4.51 0.50 -20.38
C ALA A 307 -3.25 0.26 -19.57
N LEU A 308 -2.99 -0.97 -19.15
CA LEU A 308 -1.81 -1.32 -18.33
C LEU A 308 -0.46 -1.10 -19.05
N ARG A 309 -0.42 -1.01 -20.37
CA ARG A 309 0.83 -0.72 -21.11
C ARG A 309 1.45 0.63 -20.74
N THR A 310 0.65 1.57 -20.30
CA THR A 310 1.06 2.93 -19.91
C THR A 310 0.96 3.16 -18.40
N PHE A 311 0.73 2.12 -17.62
CA PHE A 311 0.66 2.24 -16.16
C PHE A 311 2.02 2.54 -15.57
N ILE A 312 2.06 3.55 -14.69
CA ILE A 312 3.22 3.96 -13.90
C ILE A 312 2.90 3.65 -12.43
N ASN A 313 3.72 2.80 -11.82
CA ASN A 313 3.52 2.43 -10.43
C ASN A 313 3.73 3.63 -9.47
N ALA A 314 3.24 3.51 -8.26
CA ALA A 314 3.60 4.44 -7.19
C ALA A 314 5.12 4.40 -6.93
N ASN A 315 5.66 5.51 -6.44
CA ASN A 315 7.08 5.60 -6.06
C ASN A 315 7.44 4.49 -5.05
N ARG A 316 8.71 4.13 -5.00
CA ARG A 316 9.26 3.13 -4.09
C ARG A 316 8.70 1.71 -4.34
N ARG A 317 8.52 1.33 -5.60
CA ARG A 317 8.14 -0.02 -6.06
C ARG A 317 9.15 -0.48 -7.11
N LEU A 318 10.30 -1.00 -6.68
CA LEU A 318 11.50 -1.26 -7.50
C LEU A 318 11.92 -0.03 -8.33
N GLU A 319 11.80 1.15 -7.73
CA GLU A 319 12.15 2.42 -8.34
C GLU A 319 13.66 2.55 -8.51
N VAL A 320 14.14 2.81 -9.72
CA VAL A 320 15.56 3.12 -9.96
C VAL A 320 15.86 4.53 -9.46
N LYS A 321 16.71 4.65 -8.45
CA LYS A 321 17.13 5.95 -7.87
C LYS A 321 18.34 6.53 -8.57
N GLY A 322 19.16 5.70 -9.21
CA GLY A 322 20.30 6.13 -9.98
C GLY A 322 21.16 4.98 -10.46
N GLU A 323 22.03 5.27 -11.44
CA GLU A 323 23.04 4.39 -11.96
C GLU A 323 24.39 5.10 -11.91
N VAL A 324 25.38 4.49 -11.27
CA VAL A 324 26.70 5.08 -10.99
C VAL A 324 27.78 4.03 -11.16
N ASN A 325 28.77 4.31 -12.00
CA ASN A 325 29.91 3.39 -12.27
C ASN A 325 29.49 1.98 -12.66
N GLY A 326 28.33 1.85 -13.36
CA GLY A 326 27.74 0.57 -13.74
C GLY A 326 27.04 -0.17 -12.59
N ILE A 327 26.76 0.51 -11.47
CA ILE A 327 26.00 -0.01 -10.33
C ILE A 327 24.62 0.67 -10.33
N THR A 328 23.54 -0.12 -10.29
CA THR A 328 22.16 0.41 -10.23
C THR A 328 21.63 0.35 -8.80
N VAL A 329 21.09 1.45 -8.30
CA VAL A 329 20.49 1.57 -6.98
C VAL A 329 18.96 1.64 -7.10
N TYR A 330 18.27 0.74 -6.38
CA TYR A 330 16.80 0.65 -6.35
C TYR A 330 16.25 1.00 -4.98
N ASP A 331 15.03 1.54 -4.96
CA ASP A 331 14.22 1.77 -3.74
C ASP A 331 12.94 0.91 -3.81
N ASP A 332 12.69 0.15 -2.76
CA ASP A 332 11.46 -0.64 -2.62
C ASP A 332 10.86 -0.52 -1.22
N PHE A 333 9.55 -0.58 -1.15
CA PHE A 333 8.79 -0.48 0.11
C PHE A 333 8.68 -1.80 0.86
N ALA A 334 9.24 -2.90 0.35
CA ALA A 334 9.21 -4.22 0.96
C ALA A 334 9.73 -4.19 2.40
N HIS A 335 8.92 -4.72 3.32
CA HIS A 335 9.20 -4.74 4.76
C HIS A 335 8.58 -5.95 5.47
N HIS A 336 8.12 -6.93 4.72
CA HIS A 336 7.62 -8.23 5.18
C HIS A 336 8.38 -9.33 4.43
N PRO A 337 8.70 -10.49 5.03
CA PRO A 337 9.48 -11.54 4.35
C PRO A 337 8.96 -11.91 2.97
N THR A 338 7.66 -12.14 2.81
CA THR A 338 7.03 -12.43 1.51
C THR A 338 7.27 -11.32 0.49
N ALA A 339 7.17 -10.04 0.90
CA ALA A 339 7.41 -8.91 0.00
C ALA A 339 8.89 -8.77 -0.35
N ILE A 340 9.81 -9.03 0.59
CA ILE A 340 11.26 -9.02 0.37
C ILE A 340 11.64 -10.06 -0.68
N GLU A 341 11.20 -11.31 -0.49
CA GLU A 341 11.43 -12.41 -1.43
C GLU A 341 10.87 -12.08 -2.82
N ALA A 342 9.60 -11.65 -2.90
CA ALA A 342 8.96 -11.30 -4.17
C ALA A 342 9.66 -10.16 -4.92
N THR A 343 10.24 -9.18 -4.20
CA THR A 343 10.98 -8.07 -4.80
C THR A 343 12.35 -8.53 -5.33
N ILE A 344 13.06 -9.37 -4.57
CA ILE A 344 14.33 -9.97 -4.99
C ILE A 344 14.11 -10.85 -6.24
N ASP A 345 13.08 -11.70 -6.24
CA ASP A 345 12.69 -12.54 -7.38
C ASP A 345 12.38 -11.71 -8.63
N ALA A 346 11.64 -10.62 -8.46
CA ALA A 346 11.32 -9.72 -9.57
C ALA A 346 12.58 -9.12 -10.20
N LEU A 347 13.48 -8.61 -9.34
CA LEU A 347 14.77 -8.08 -9.81
C LEU A 347 15.62 -9.16 -10.46
N ARG A 348 15.66 -10.36 -9.87
CA ARG A 348 16.36 -11.53 -10.43
C ARG A 348 15.84 -11.90 -11.82
N GLY A 349 14.53 -11.90 -12.01
CA GLY A 349 13.89 -12.14 -13.31
C GLY A 349 14.33 -11.15 -14.39
N LYS A 350 14.53 -9.88 -14.01
CA LYS A 350 14.96 -8.79 -14.90
C LYS A 350 16.44 -8.87 -15.28
N ILE A 351 17.31 -9.04 -14.26
CA ILE A 351 18.77 -8.94 -14.45
C ILE A 351 19.44 -10.28 -14.82
N GLY A 352 18.71 -11.40 -14.73
CA GLY A 352 19.22 -12.74 -14.98
C GLY A 352 20.02 -13.33 -13.81
N LYS A 353 20.46 -14.57 -13.97
CA LYS A 353 21.09 -15.36 -12.87
C LYS A 353 22.52 -14.93 -12.53
N ASN A 354 23.23 -14.29 -13.46
CA ASN A 354 24.66 -14.00 -13.32
C ASN A 354 24.96 -12.64 -12.66
N ALA A 355 24.01 -11.71 -12.67
CA ALA A 355 24.15 -10.41 -12.03
C ALA A 355 24.01 -10.54 -10.50
N ARG A 356 24.76 -9.72 -9.75
CA ARG A 356 24.69 -9.72 -8.28
C ARG A 356 23.63 -8.77 -7.77
N ILE A 357 22.87 -9.24 -6.77
CA ILE A 357 21.98 -8.42 -5.97
C ILE A 357 22.61 -8.21 -4.60
N ILE A 358 22.80 -6.96 -4.22
CA ILE A 358 23.15 -6.53 -2.87
C ILE A 358 21.87 -6.06 -2.19
N ALA A 359 21.33 -6.85 -1.27
CA ALA A 359 20.13 -6.49 -0.52
C ALA A 359 20.48 -5.63 0.69
N VAL A 360 19.77 -4.51 0.84
CA VAL A 360 19.92 -3.58 1.98
C VAL A 360 18.56 -3.44 2.67
N LEU A 361 18.47 -3.80 3.95
CA LEU A 361 17.21 -3.87 4.68
C LEU A 361 17.20 -2.97 5.92
N GLU A 362 16.11 -2.22 6.11
CA GLU A 362 15.76 -1.55 7.36
C GLU A 362 14.56 -2.26 8.01
N PRO A 363 14.73 -2.99 9.13
CA PRO A 363 13.61 -3.51 9.91
C PRO A 363 12.89 -2.38 10.65
N ARG A 364 11.79 -1.86 10.09
CA ARG A 364 11.16 -0.64 10.60
C ARG A 364 9.67 -0.78 10.94
N SER A 365 8.90 -1.61 10.22
CA SER A 365 7.47 -1.78 10.50
C SER A 365 7.25 -2.24 11.95
N ASN A 366 6.07 -1.96 12.51
CA ASN A 366 5.77 -2.36 13.89
C ASN A 366 5.92 -3.87 14.08
N THR A 367 5.44 -4.67 13.14
CA THR A 367 5.59 -6.13 13.15
C THR A 367 7.06 -6.56 13.13
N MET A 368 7.90 -5.95 12.29
CA MET A 368 9.34 -6.20 12.26
C MET A 368 10.02 -5.76 13.56
N LYS A 369 9.67 -4.57 14.11
CA LYS A 369 10.20 -4.12 15.40
C LYS A 369 9.89 -5.08 16.53
N MET A 370 8.72 -5.67 16.56
CA MET A 370 8.32 -6.69 17.54
C MET A 370 9.05 -8.03 17.35
N GLY A 371 9.74 -8.23 16.23
CA GLY A 371 10.50 -9.45 15.91
C GLY A 371 9.62 -10.66 15.56
N VAL A 372 8.37 -10.44 15.18
CA VAL A 372 7.40 -11.51 14.87
C VAL A 372 7.90 -12.39 13.72
N HIS A 373 8.46 -11.79 12.67
CA HIS A 373 8.96 -12.50 11.48
C HIS A 373 10.49 -12.60 11.42
N LYS A 374 11.21 -12.39 12.54
CA LYS A 374 12.68 -12.34 12.54
C LYS A 374 13.31 -13.60 11.94
N ASP A 375 12.69 -14.77 12.16
CA ASP A 375 13.22 -16.06 11.70
C ASP A 375 12.94 -16.29 10.20
N ASP A 376 11.98 -15.56 9.61
CA ASP A 376 11.61 -15.66 8.20
C ASP A 376 12.40 -14.66 7.31
N ILE A 377 13.07 -13.67 7.91
CA ILE A 377 13.81 -12.64 7.16
C ILE A 377 15.03 -13.27 6.45
N ALA A 378 15.81 -14.10 7.13
CA ALA A 378 16.99 -14.71 6.51
C ALA A 378 16.62 -15.59 5.30
N PRO A 379 15.61 -16.48 5.36
CA PRO A 379 15.12 -17.19 4.19
C PRO A 379 14.70 -16.27 3.03
N SER A 380 14.00 -15.16 3.30
CA SER A 380 13.53 -14.24 2.25
C SER A 380 14.65 -13.49 1.51
N LEU A 381 15.87 -13.50 2.04
CA LEU A 381 17.05 -12.85 1.47
C LEU A 381 17.99 -13.80 0.72
N HIS A 382 17.66 -15.10 0.62
CA HIS A 382 18.59 -16.15 0.16
C HIS A 382 19.11 -15.94 -1.28
N ASP A 383 18.34 -15.32 -2.16
CA ASP A 383 18.70 -15.09 -3.56
C ASP A 383 19.53 -13.81 -3.78
N ALA A 384 19.83 -13.04 -2.72
CA ALA A 384 20.79 -11.95 -2.73
C ALA A 384 22.22 -12.50 -2.55
N GLN A 385 23.21 -11.95 -3.26
CA GLN A 385 24.61 -12.38 -3.18
C GLN A 385 25.39 -11.70 -2.05
N ALA A 386 24.87 -10.59 -1.52
CA ALA A 386 25.34 -9.94 -0.30
C ALA A 386 24.19 -9.26 0.41
N VAL A 387 24.23 -9.19 1.74
CA VAL A 387 23.16 -8.61 2.56
C VAL A 387 23.74 -7.60 3.55
N PHE A 388 23.08 -6.43 3.62
CA PHE A 388 23.41 -5.39 4.59
C PHE A 388 22.16 -5.00 5.36
N ILE A 389 22.21 -5.06 6.71
CA ILE A 389 21.06 -4.78 7.56
C ILE A 389 21.38 -3.62 8.50
N TYR A 390 20.48 -2.65 8.52
CA TYR A 390 20.54 -1.57 9.50
C TYR A 390 19.95 -2.03 10.84
N GLN A 391 20.66 -1.74 11.95
CA GLN A 391 20.19 -1.96 13.31
C GLN A 391 19.67 -0.64 13.88
N PRO A 392 18.35 -0.36 13.81
CA PRO A 392 17.80 0.83 14.47
C PRO A 392 17.76 0.66 15.99
N ASP A 393 17.96 1.75 16.74
CA ASP A 393 17.86 1.73 18.20
C ASP A 393 16.45 1.39 18.73
N THR A 394 15.46 1.46 17.84
CA THR A 394 14.05 1.24 18.17
C THR A 394 13.63 -0.23 18.19
N ILE A 395 14.50 -1.17 17.81
CA ILE A 395 14.19 -2.60 17.85
C ILE A 395 14.84 -3.29 19.05
N PRO A 396 14.08 -4.11 19.82
CA PRO A 396 14.59 -4.75 21.05
C PRO A 396 15.45 -6.00 20.81
N TRP A 397 15.54 -6.48 19.56
CA TRP A 397 16.30 -7.65 19.17
C TRP A 397 17.50 -7.28 18.29
N LYS A 398 18.46 -8.19 18.13
CA LYS A 398 19.69 -7.93 17.38
C LYS A 398 19.58 -8.48 15.95
N VAL A 399 19.82 -7.61 14.96
CA VAL A 399 19.84 -8.02 13.54
C VAL A 399 20.99 -8.97 13.22
N SER A 400 22.00 -9.09 14.10
CA SER A 400 23.05 -10.12 13.96
C SER A 400 22.47 -11.54 13.91
N GLN A 401 21.31 -11.80 14.53
CA GLN A 401 20.64 -13.10 14.43
C GLN A 401 20.24 -13.46 12.99
N ILE A 402 19.91 -12.44 12.19
CA ILE A 402 19.61 -12.62 10.75
C ILE A 402 20.92 -12.83 9.98
N THR A 403 21.93 -11.95 10.19
CA THR A 403 23.20 -12.05 9.44
C THR A 403 23.95 -13.35 9.74
N ASP A 404 23.84 -13.86 10.97
CA ASP A 404 24.48 -15.14 11.37
C ASP A 404 23.76 -16.37 10.79
N ALA A 405 22.49 -16.25 10.43
CA ALA A 405 21.69 -17.31 9.79
C ALA A 405 21.85 -17.35 8.27
N LEU A 406 22.44 -16.33 7.66
CA LEU A 406 22.66 -16.26 6.21
C LEU A 406 23.93 -17.01 5.79
N THR A 407 23.89 -17.68 4.65
CA THR A 407 25.03 -18.41 4.08
C THR A 407 25.91 -17.53 3.19
N GLN A 408 25.35 -16.50 2.59
CA GLN A 408 26.04 -15.49 1.80
C GLN A 408 26.67 -14.42 2.68
N PRO A 409 27.64 -13.63 2.17
CA PRO A 409 28.21 -12.50 2.91
C PRO A 409 27.14 -11.56 3.45
N ALA A 410 27.12 -11.37 4.76
CA ALA A 410 26.16 -10.52 5.43
C ALA A 410 26.84 -9.65 6.49
N LYS A 411 26.45 -8.37 6.56
CA LYS A 411 26.97 -7.40 7.51
C LYS A 411 25.83 -6.54 8.06
N TRP A 412 26.02 -5.95 9.22
CA TRP A 412 25.09 -4.99 9.80
C TRP A 412 25.81 -3.81 10.45
N SER A 413 25.10 -2.71 10.60
CA SER A 413 25.58 -1.54 11.35
C SER A 413 24.41 -0.79 12.01
N ALA A 414 24.66 -0.17 13.15
CA ALA A 414 23.74 0.78 13.79
C ALA A 414 23.91 2.22 13.23
N SER A 415 24.88 2.44 12.34
CA SER A 415 25.11 3.73 11.67
C SER A 415 24.83 3.60 10.18
N ILE A 416 23.96 4.45 9.65
CA ILE A 416 23.67 4.50 8.21
C ILE A 416 24.92 4.86 7.41
N ASP A 417 25.74 5.82 7.91
CA ASP A 417 26.95 6.25 7.20
C ASP A 417 28.00 5.13 7.14
N GLU A 418 28.10 4.33 8.20
CA GLU A 418 28.98 3.14 8.19
C GLU A 418 28.44 2.06 7.26
N LEU A 419 27.11 1.83 7.26
CA LEU A 419 26.46 0.90 6.35
C LEU A 419 26.74 1.29 4.89
N VAL A 420 26.60 2.56 4.54
CA VAL A 420 26.90 3.12 3.22
C VAL A 420 28.36 2.85 2.81
N LYS A 421 29.32 3.06 3.74
CA LYS A 421 30.75 2.77 3.47
C LYS A 421 30.98 1.28 3.20
N MET A 422 30.39 0.41 4.02
CA MET A 422 30.52 -1.04 3.85
C MET A 422 29.92 -1.51 2.51
N ILE A 423 28.75 -0.98 2.12
CA ILE A 423 28.12 -1.31 0.83
C ILE A 423 28.98 -0.82 -0.33
N ALA A 424 29.49 0.42 -0.28
CA ALA A 424 30.32 0.99 -1.34
C ALA A 424 31.66 0.23 -1.51
N GLN A 425 32.22 -0.31 -0.44
CA GLN A 425 33.44 -1.16 -0.49
C GLN A 425 33.18 -2.54 -1.10
N GLU A 426 31.96 -3.07 -0.95
CA GLU A 426 31.56 -4.39 -1.47
C GLU A 426 31.13 -4.31 -2.93
N ALA A 427 30.50 -3.22 -3.35
CA ALA A 427 29.86 -3.04 -4.65
C ALA A 427 30.89 -2.96 -5.78
N LYS A 428 30.54 -3.56 -6.92
CA LYS A 428 31.34 -3.61 -8.17
C LYS A 428 30.48 -3.26 -9.36
N SER A 429 31.12 -2.83 -10.45
CA SER A 429 30.42 -2.61 -11.72
C SER A 429 29.61 -3.86 -12.12
N GLY A 430 28.35 -3.66 -12.52
CA GLY A 430 27.39 -4.72 -12.81
C GLY A 430 26.53 -5.15 -11.62
N ASP A 431 26.75 -4.61 -10.42
CA ASP A 431 25.93 -4.93 -9.23
C ASP A 431 24.61 -4.13 -9.21
N HIS A 432 23.60 -4.71 -8.58
CA HIS A 432 22.30 -4.12 -8.33
C HIS A 432 22.06 -4.02 -6.82
N ILE A 433 22.04 -2.78 -6.30
CA ILE A 433 21.80 -2.50 -4.87
C ILE A 433 20.31 -2.28 -4.66
N LEU A 434 19.65 -3.19 -3.96
CA LEU A 434 18.23 -3.16 -3.65
C LEU A 434 18.02 -2.70 -2.21
N VAL A 435 17.56 -1.47 -2.02
CA VAL A 435 17.26 -0.89 -0.70
C VAL A 435 15.77 -1.11 -0.39
N MET A 436 15.48 -1.75 0.73
CA MET A 436 14.15 -2.13 1.17
C MET A 436 13.81 -1.52 2.54
N SER A 437 12.78 -0.68 2.58
CA SER A 437 12.30 -0.03 3.80
C SER A 437 10.92 0.59 3.59
N ASN A 438 10.06 0.57 4.61
CA ASN A 438 8.80 1.32 4.60
C ASN A 438 8.93 2.75 5.17
N GLY A 439 10.14 3.23 5.40
CA GLY A 439 10.45 4.58 5.88
C GLY A 439 11.44 5.34 4.99
N ALA A 440 11.87 6.51 5.44
CA ALA A 440 12.82 7.35 4.69
C ALA A 440 14.26 6.82 4.70
N PHE A 441 14.56 5.85 5.55
CA PHE A 441 15.88 5.21 5.72
C PHE A 441 17.05 6.22 5.75
N GLY A 442 16.84 7.33 6.45
CA GLY A 442 17.86 8.38 6.62
C GLY A 442 18.48 8.92 5.33
N GLY A 443 17.76 8.83 4.20
CA GLY A 443 18.25 9.28 2.90
C GLY A 443 19.37 8.40 2.31
N ILE A 444 19.42 7.13 2.66
CA ILE A 444 20.49 6.19 2.28
C ILE A 444 20.72 6.13 0.76
N HIS A 445 19.69 6.26 -0.07
CA HIS A 445 19.82 6.23 -1.52
C HIS A 445 20.75 7.34 -2.04
N HIS A 446 20.54 8.57 -1.59
CA HIS A 446 21.37 9.72 -1.96
C HIS A 446 22.82 9.54 -1.49
N LYS A 447 22.99 9.13 -0.21
CA LYS A 447 24.31 8.86 0.36
C LYS A 447 25.07 7.74 -0.38
N LEU A 448 24.37 6.69 -0.82
CA LEU A 448 24.96 5.61 -1.63
C LEU A 448 25.41 6.12 -2.98
N ILE A 449 24.56 6.86 -3.69
CA ILE A 449 24.88 7.39 -5.01
C ILE A 449 26.07 8.36 -4.93
N GLU A 450 26.10 9.25 -3.93
CA GLU A 450 27.25 10.13 -3.69
C GLU A 450 28.53 9.35 -3.39
N LYS A 451 28.44 8.34 -2.50
CA LYS A 451 29.61 7.54 -2.09
C LYS A 451 30.16 6.66 -3.21
N LEU A 452 29.30 6.18 -4.12
CA LEU A 452 29.70 5.40 -5.30
C LEU A 452 30.31 6.27 -6.42
N ASN A 453 30.04 7.58 -6.41
CA ASN A 453 30.60 8.54 -7.38
C ASN A 453 32.04 8.98 -7.05
N GLY A 454 32.46 8.85 -5.82
CA GLY A 454 33.78 9.34 -5.38
C GLY A 454 33.99 9.26 -3.92
#